data_5c6c6b6b68dd022e1913fec7c08c6bd9
#
_entry.id   5c6c6b6b68dd022e1913fec7c08c6bd9
#
_cell.length_a   1.000
_cell.length_b   1.000
_cell.length_c   1.000
_cell.angle_alpha   90.00
_cell.angle_beta   90.00
_cell.angle_gamma   90.00
#
_symmetry.space_group_name_H-M   'P 1'
#
loop_
_entity.id
_entity.type
_entity.pdbx_description
1 polymer ?
#
loop_
_entity_poly.entity_id
_entity_poly.type
_entity_poly.pdbx_seq_one_letter_code
_entity_poly.pdbx_strand_id
1 'polypeptide(L)'
;MTKPELNHRELERYVQRVTDRWPVQRALLGGARVADLRGAGPQRERGPEFVVVLVSEGFDGVPWLERVYVCGSLWDAYEMGAPADMHAYTQAEFERRRENLPAVREAAERGLELQPEPA
;
A
#
# COMPACT_ATOMS: atom_id res chain seq x y z
N MET A 1 -22.10 -10.71 13.08
CA MET A 1 -21.40 -10.23 11.89
C MET A 1 -19.91 -10.13 12.17
N THR A 2 -19.12 -10.90 11.45
CA THR A 2 -17.66 -10.87 11.63
C THR A 2 -17.09 -9.59 11.05
N LYS A 3 -16.25 -8.89 11.82
CA LYS A 3 -15.53 -7.75 11.26
C LYS A 3 -14.62 -8.24 10.14
N PRO A 4 -14.53 -7.51 9.01
CA PRO A 4 -13.58 -7.88 7.98
C PRO A 4 -12.17 -7.77 8.55
N GLU A 5 -11.45 -8.88 8.47
CA GLU A 5 -10.05 -8.93 8.89
C GLU A 5 -9.16 -8.79 7.67
N LEU A 6 -7.97 -8.23 7.88
CA LEU A 6 -6.98 -8.16 6.81
C LEU A 6 -6.36 -9.54 6.60
N ASN A 7 -6.16 -9.88 5.34
CA ASN A 7 -5.43 -11.08 4.98
C ASN A 7 -3.92 -10.80 5.06
N HIS A 8 -3.36 -10.89 6.25
CA HIS A 8 -1.94 -10.58 6.50
C HIS A 8 -1.01 -11.47 5.70
N ARG A 9 -1.38 -12.72 5.51
CA ARG A 9 -0.57 -13.66 4.75
C ARG A 9 -0.46 -13.24 3.29
N GLU A 10 -1.56 -12.79 2.71
CA GLU A 10 -1.53 -12.29 1.34
C GLU A 10 -0.76 -10.99 1.23
N LEU A 11 -0.84 -10.11 2.24
CA LEU A 11 -0.07 -8.88 2.26
C LEU A 11 1.43 -9.17 2.27
N GLU A 12 1.89 -10.14 3.06
CA GLU A 12 3.29 -10.55 3.07
C GLU A 12 3.71 -11.11 1.70
N ARG A 13 2.86 -11.92 1.09
CA ARG A 13 3.11 -12.48 -0.25
C ARG A 13 3.18 -11.37 -1.29
N TYR A 14 2.30 -10.39 -1.17
CA TYR A 14 2.30 -9.25 -2.09
C TYR A 14 3.62 -8.48 -2.01
N VAL A 15 4.04 -8.13 -0.81
CA VAL A 15 5.30 -7.42 -0.61
C VAL A 15 6.47 -8.23 -1.17
N GLN A 16 6.45 -9.55 -0.98
CA GLN A 16 7.48 -10.43 -1.53
C GLN A 16 7.47 -10.42 -3.06
N ARG A 17 6.29 -10.47 -3.68
CA ARG A 17 6.19 -10.42 -5.14
C ARG A 17 6.75 -9.11 -5.71
N VAL A 18 6.47 -7.99 -5.05
CA VAL A 18 7.04 -6.70 -5.47
C VAL A 18 8.54 -6.68 -5.24
N THR A 19 9.00 -7.19 -4.09
CA THR A 19 10.42 -7.22 -3.73
C THR A 19 11.23 -8.05 -4.72
N ASP A 20 10.65 -9.10 -5.27
CA ASP A 20 11.31 -9.91 -6.30
C ASP A 20 11.52 -9.12 -7.59
N ARG A 21 10.74 -8.08 -7.80
CA ARG A 21 10.85 -7.22 -8.98
C ARG A 21 11.70 -5.97 -8.71
N TRP A 22 11.46 -5.30 -7.59
CA TRP A 22 12.23 -4.14 -7.14
C TRP A 22 12.40 -4.24 -5.63
N PRO A 23 13.63 -4.19 -5.12
CA PRO A 23 13.85 -4.31 -3.66
C PRO A 23 13.08 -3.24 -2.90
N VAL A 24 12.09 -3.66 -2.11
CA VAL A 24 11.25 -2.76 -1.34
C VAL A 24 11.92 -2.44 -0.02
N GLN A 25 12.21 -1.16 0.23
CA GLN A 25 12.74 -0.70 1.49
C GLN A 25 11.65 -0.47 2.50
N ARG A 26 10.46 -0.05 2.03
CA ARG A 26 9.35 0.22 2.91
C ARG A 26 8.04 -0.02 2.17
N ALA A 27 7.06 -0.61 2.86
CA ALA A 27 5.72 -0.84 2.33
C ALA A 27 4.70 -0.45 3.38
N LEU A 28 3.74 0.40 3.00
CA LEU A 28 2.71 0.91 3.90
C LEU A 28 1.34 0.61 3.33
N LEU A 29 0.39 0.30 4.21
CA LEU A 29 -1.00 0.07 3.83
C LEU A 29 -1.89 1.07 4.56
N GLY A 30 -2.66 1.80 3.79
CA GLY A 30 -3.69 2.71 4.30
C GLY A 30 -5.02 2.43 3.61
N GLY A 31 -5.90 3.40 3.66
CA GLY A 31 -7.23 3.33 3.06
C GLY A 31 -8.32 3.07 4.06
N ALA A 32 -9.55 2.97 3.58
CA ALA A 32 -10.73 2.88 4.43
C ALA A 32 -10.74 1.61 5.31
N ARG A 33 -10.23 0.48 4.79
CA ARG A 33 -10.17 -0.76 5.57
C ARG A 33 -9.28 -0.63 6.80
N VAL A 34 -8.15 0.03 6.66
CA VAL A 34 -7.23 0.27 7.77
C VAL A 34 -7.84 1.24 8.76
N ALA A 35 -8.50 2.29 8.27
CA ALA A 35 -9.19 3.24 9.14
C ALA A 35 -10.28 2.54 9.96
N ASP A 36 -11.04 1.62 9.36
CA ASP A 36 -12.06 0.84 10.06
C ASP A 36 -11.44 0.02 11.19
N LEU A 37 -10.30 -0.61 10.94
CA LEU A 37 -9.61 -1.42 11.95
C LEU A 37 -9.11 -0.57 13.11
N ARG A 38 -8.80 0.70 12.86
CA ARG A 38 -8.34 1.62 13.89
C ARG A 38 -9.48 2.31 14.61
N GLY A 39 -10.73 1.98 14.28
CA GLY A 39 -11.90 2.55 14.94
C GLY A 39 -12.18 3.99 14.60
N ALA A 40 -11.86 4.41 13.37
CA ALA A 40 -12.04 5.79 12.94
C ALA A 40 -13.50 6.24 12.85
N GLY A 41 -14.44 5.31 12.95
CA GLY A 41 -15.87 5.62 12.87
C GLY A 41 -16.35 5.85 11.45
N PRO A 42 -17.63 6.15 11.28
CA PRO A 42 -18.21 6.35 9.95
C PRO A 42 -17.62 7.57 9.27
N GLN A 43 -17.23 7.43 8.01
CA GLN A 43 -16.65 8.48 7.22
C GLN A 43 -17.64 8.94 6.16
N ARG A 44 -17.72 10.25 5.94
CA ARG A 44 -18.61 10.84 4.92
C ARG A 44 -18.23 10.39 3.52
N GLU A 45 -16.93 10.39 3.26
CA GLU A 45 -16.39 9.90 2.00
C GLU A 45 -15.39 8.81 2.33
N ARG A 46 -15.69 7.62 1.88
CA ARG A 46 -14.91 6.47 2.25
C ARG A 46 -13.53 6.42 1.56
N GLY A 47 -13.47 6.90 0.32
CA GLY A 47 -12.24 6.81 -0.46
C GLY A 47 -11.89 5.39 -0.84
N PRO A 48 -10.65 5.15 -1.30
CA PRO A 48 -10.21 3.81 -1.68
C PRO A 48 -10.23 2.85 -0.49
N GLU A 49 -10.61 1.61 -0.74
CA GLU A 49 -10.59 0.58 0.29
C GLU A 49 -9.17 0.33 0.81
N PHE A 50 -8.21 0.27 -0.12
CA PHE A 50 -6.81 0.10 0.21
C PHE A 50 -5.96 1.14 -0.52
N VAL A 51 -4.96 1.66 0.18
CA VAL A 51 -3.91 2.51 -0.40
C VAL A 51 -2.59 1.82 -0.08
N VAL A 52 -1.82 1.50 -1.12
CA VAL A 52 -0.51 0.87 -0.95
C VAL A 52 0.56 1.89 -1.31
N VAL A 53 1.50 2.09 -0.41
CA VAL A 53 2.65 2.97 -0.64
C VAL A 53 3.91 2.12 -0.57
N LEU A 54 4.64 2.06 -1.67
CA LEU A 54 5.87 1.28 -1.78
C LEU A 54 7.03 2.23 -2.01
N VAL A 55 8.11 2.00 -1.27
CA VAL A 55 9.33 2.80 -1.39
C VAL A 55 10.47 1.88 -1.83
N SER A 56 11.09 2.20 -2.96
CA SER A 56 12.22 1.44 -3.49
C SER A 56 13.10 2.35 -4.35
N GLU A 57 14.40 2.28 -4.12
CA GLU A 57 15.33 2.98 -5.00
C GLU A 57 15.40 2.33 -6.38
N GLY A 58 14.93 1.10 -6.51
CA GLY A 58 14.77 0.44 -7.81
C GLY A 58 13.78 1.15 -8.73
N PHE A 59 12.90 1.99 -8.19
CA PHE A 59 11.97 2.77 -9.01
C PHE A 59 12.61 3.97 -9.71
N ASP A 60 13.83 4.33 -9.31
CA ASP A 60 14.52 5.46 -9.94
C ASP A 60 14.71 5.19 -11.44
N GLY A 61 14.30 6.17 -12.26
CA GLY A 61 14.36 6.02 -13.72
C GLY A 61 13.24 5.18 -14.34
N VAL A 62 12.40 4.54 -13.53
CA VAL A 62 11.27 3.77 -14.04
C VAL A 62 10.07 4.70 -14.22
N PRO A 63 9.42 4.72 -15.40
CA PRO A 63 8.25 5.57 -15.60
C PRO A 63 7.14 5.27 -14.60
N TRP A 64 6.44 6.31 -14.14
CA TRP A 64 5.40 6.18 -13.13
C TRP A 64 4.34 5.13 -13.51
N LEU A 65 3.85 5.19 -14.74
CA LEU A 65 2.81 4.25 -15.19
C LEU A 65 3.26 2.80 -15.14
N GLU A 66 4.53 2.54 -15.43
CA GLU A 66 5.07 1.19 -15.34
C GLU A 66 5.10 0.70 -13.89
N ARG A 67 5.51 1.56 -12.96
CA ARG A 67 5.52 1.22 -11.54
C ARG A 67 4.12 0.82 -11.06
N VAL A 68 3.13 1.68 -11.31
CA VAL A 68 1.76 1.44 -10.84
C VAL A 68 1.11 0.27 -11.54
N TYR A 69 1.38 0.10 -12.82
CA TYR A 69 0.83 -1.04 -13.57
C TYR A 69 1.35 -2.36 -13.02
N VAL A 70 2.65 -2.47 -12.86
CA VAL A 70 3.26 -3.72 -12.35
C VAL A 70 2.84 -3.98 -10.92
N CYS A 71 2.98 -2.99 -10.04
CA CYS A 71 2.62 -3.17 -8.63
C CYS A 71 1.12 -3.47 -8.46
N GLY A 72 0.28 -2.85 -9.28
CA GLY A 72 -1.15 -3.13 -9.26
C GLY A 72 -1.50 -4.52 -9.77
N SER A 73 -0.79 -4.99 -10.80
CA SER A 73 -1.03 -6.31 -11.36
C SER A 73 -0.64 -7.44 -10.40
N LEU A 74 0.23 -7.16 -9.45
CA LEU A 74 0.65 -8.13 -8.44
C LEU A 74 -0.29 -8.18 -7.24
N TRP A 75 -1.18 -7.21 -7.11
CA TRP A 75 -2.17 -7.16 -6.02
C TRP A 75 -3.31 -8.12 -6.32
N ASP A 76 -3.62 -8.99 -5.36
CA ASP A 76 -4.73 -9.94 -5.48
C ASP A 76 -5.97 -9.36 -4.83
N ALA A 77 -6.79 -8.70 -5.65
CA ALA A 77 -8.01 -8.05 -5.16
C ALA A 77 -9.04 -9.05 -4.64
N TYR A 78 -9.02 -10.27 -5.15
CA TYR A 78 -9.92 -11.32 -4.68
C TYR A 78 -9.57 -11.73 -3.24
N GLU A 79 -8.30 -12.05 -3.01
CA GLU A 79 -7.82 -12.45 -1.68
C GLU A 79 -7.93 -11.31 -0.67
N MET A 80 -7.74 -10.08 -1.11
CA MET A 80 -7.84 -8.91 -0.22
C MET A 80 -9.27 -8.40 -0.07
N GLY A 81 -10.15 -8.72 -1.00
CA GLY A 81 -11.54 -8.28 -0.97
C GLY A 81 -11.80 -6.94 -1.66
N ALA A 82 -10.79 -6.29 -2.20
CA ALA A 82 -10.93 -5.02 -2.93
C ALA A 82 -9.64 -4.68 -3.66
N PRO A 83 -9.72 -3.85 -4.71
CA PRO A 83 -8.51 -3.32 -5.36
C PRO A 83 -7.81 -2.29 -4.48
N ALA A 84 -6.59 -1.96 -4.82
CA ALA A 84 -5.80 -0.99 -4.09
C ALA A 84 -5.36 0.16 -5.00
N ASP A 85 -5.30 1.35 -4.42
CA ASP A 85 -4.70 2.52 -5.05
C ASP A 85 -3.19 2.45 -4.82
N MET A 86 -2.42 2.43 -5.91
CA MET A 86 -0.98 2.17 -5.86
C MET A 86 -0.15 3.44 -5.91
N HIS A 87 0.79 3.55 -4.98
CA HIS A 87 1.80 4.60 -4.95
C HIS A 87 3.17 3.95 -4.84
N ALA A 88 4.04 4.26 -5.77
CA ALA A 88 5.38 3.64 -5.86
C ALA A 88 6.43 4.75 -6.04
N TYR A 89 7.26 4.93 -5.05
CA TYR A 89 8.18 6.06 -4.95
C TYR A 89 9.59 5.65 -4.59
N THR A 90 10.57 6.43 -5.03
CA THR A 90 11.87 6.43 -4.36
C THR A 90 11.72 7.12 -3.01
N GLN A 91 12.73 7.02 -2.14
CA GLN A 91 12.67 7.67 -0.83
C GLN A 91 12.48 9.18 -0.96
N ALA A 92 13.20 9.83 -1.87
CA ALA A 92 13.07 11.27 -2.07
C ALA A 92 11.67 11.66 -2.55
N GLU A 93 11.10 10.89 -3.48
CA GLU A 93 9.74 11.12 -3.95
C GLU A 93 8.72 10.92 -2.82
N PHE A 94 8.91 9.88 -2.01
CA PHE A 94 8.03 9.60 -0.89
C PHE A 94 8.01 10.76 0.10
N GLU A 95 9.17 11.30 0.44
CA GLU A 95 9.25 12.44 1.38
C GLU A 95 8.47 13.65 0.85
N ARG A 96 8.57 13.93 -0.46
CA ARG A 96 7.81 15.02 -1.08
C ARG A 96 6.31 14.75 -1.09
N ARG A 97 5.93 13.53 -1.45
CA ARG A 97 4.50 13.17 -1.59
C ARG A 97 3.78 13.11 -0.25
N ARG A 98 4.46 12.68 0.80
CA ARG A 98 3.82 12.65 2.12
C ARG A 98 3.46 14.06 2.62
N GLU A 99 4.15 15.09 2.14
CA GLU A 99 3.82 16.47 2.47
C GLU A 99 2.62 16.98 1.67
N ASN A 100 2.44 16.48 0.44
CA ASN A 100 1.49 17.04 -0.52
C ASN A 100 0.25 16.19 -0.76
N LEU A 101 0.32 14.88 -0.54
CA LEU A 101 -0.79 13.96 -0.80
C LEU A 101 -1.34 13.40 0.50
N PRO A 102 -2.59 13.76 0.84
CA PRO A 102 -3.22 13.26 2.09
C PRO A 102 -3.22 11.75 2.23
N ALA A 103 -3.47 11.01 1.15
CA ALA A 103 -3.49 9.54 1.19
C ALA A 103 -2.14 8.98 1.59
N VAL A 104 -1.05 9.54 1.07
CA VAL A 104 0.31 9.11 1.39
C VAL A 104 0.66 9.50 2.83
N ARG A 105 0.31 10.70 3.24
CA ARG A 105 0.53 11.17 4.61
C ARG A 105 -0.19 10.27 5.60
N GLU A 106 -1.45 9.96 5.34
CA GLU A 106 -2.24 9.13 6.23
C GLU A 106 -1.68 7.71 6.33
N ALA A 107 -1.26 7.13 5.22
CA ALA A 107 -0.61 5.81 5.22
C ALA A 107 0.68 5.83 6.03
N ALA A 108 1.47 6.92 5.93
CA ALA A 108 2.72 7.06 6.66
C ALA A 108 2.50 7.23 8.16
N GLU A 109 1.46 7.97 8.56
CA GLU A 109 1.21 8.30 9.97
C GLU A 109 0.33 7.28 10.67
N ARG A 110 -0.66 6.72 9.98
CA ARG A 110 -1.70 5.87 10.58
C ARG A 110 -1.87 4.52 9.90
N GLY A 111 -1.10 4.27 8.87
CA GLY A 111 -1.17 3.01 8.15
C GLY A 111 -0.48 1.88 8.86
N LEU A 112 -0.50 0.73 8.24
CA LEU A 112 0.21 -0.45 8.70
C LEU A 112 1.49 -0.59 7.90
N GLU A 113 2.59 -0.87 8.57
CA GLU A 113 3.84 -1.19 7.89
C GLU A 113 3.83 -2.67 7.54
N LEU A 114 4.08 -2.95 6.26
CA LEU A 114 4.04 -4.32 5.75
C LEU A 114 5.44 -4.89 5.65
N GLN A 115 5.55 -6.20 5.84
CA GLN A 115 6.81 -6.91 5.73
C GLN A 115 6.71 -7.97 4.64
N PRO A 116 7.83 -8.34 4.00
CA PRO A 116 7.83 -9.44 3.05
C PRO A 116 7.57 -10.77 3.75
N GLU A 117 7.25 -11.79 2.97
CA GLU A 117 7.05 -13.12 3.49
C GLU A 117 8.32 -13.60 4.22
N PRO A 118 8.21 -14.17 5.43
CA PRO A 118 9.38 -14.68 6.15
C PRO A 118 10.08 -15.79 5.36
N ALA A 119 11.40 -15.74 5.43
CA ALA A 119 12.22 -16.77 4.77
C ALA A 119 12.07 -18.13 5.45
#